data_8e1ea620bb3ffe55607b3350f6fa596c
#
_entry.id   8e1ea620bb3ffe55607b3350f6fa596c
#
_cell.length_a   1.000
_cell.length_b   1.000
_cell.length_c   1.000
_cell.angle_alpha   90.00
_cell.angle_beta   90.00
_cell.angle_gamma   90.00
#
_symmetry.space_group_name_H-M   'P 1'
#
loop_
_entity.id
_entity.type
_entity.pdbx_description
1 polymer ?
#
loop_
_entity_poly.entity_id
_entity_poly.type
_entity_poly.pdbx_seq_one_letter_code
_entity_poly.pdbx_strand_id
1 'polypeptide(L)'
;MPVEVKICGLTRAIDAEYADAAGAAYLGVIFAGGPRQRPPLEARATLAGRRARKVGVFAMQSGAEIADIAAVVGLDVVQLHADDADADRIRAVRAATGLEIWSVVRTADGLLPESAEEQAEEADALLIDACAPGQLGGSGITVPWGVLGESLDGMEAGHRIILAGGLTAENVAEAISYVSPMIVDVSSGVESAAGVKDHARIRAFIAAVRATSDLSE
;
A
#
# COMPACT_ATOMS: atom_id res chain seq x y z
N MET A 1 16.78 -8.84 0.82
CA MET A 1 15.54 -9.65 0.69
C MET A 1 14.80 -9.16 -0.55
N PRO A 2 14.08 -10.02 -1.30
CA PRO A 2 13.32 -9.56 -2.46
C PRO A 2 12.22 -8.58 -2.04
N VAL A 3 11.97 -7.58 -2.88
CA VAL A 3 10.90 -6.60 -2.66
C VAL A 3 9.54 -7.27 -2.84
N GLU A 4 8.64 -7.11 -1.88
CA GLU A 4 7.29 -7.67 -1.92
C GLU A 4 6.33 -6.76 -2.69
N VAL A 5 5.26 -7.34 -3.23
CA VAL A 5 4.26 -6.60 -4.01
C VAL A 5 2.91 -6.62 -3.32
N LYS A 6 2.29 -5.43 -3.18
CA LYS A 6 0.88 -5.25 -2.81
C LYS A 6 0.07 -4.79 -4.03
N ILE A 7 -1.05 -5.45 -4.28
CA ILE A 7 -2.06 -5.01 -5.26
C ILE A 7 -3.25 -4.45 -4.49
N CYS A 8 -3.47 -3.13 -4.59
CA CYS A 8 -4.44 -2.39 -3.82
C CYS A 8 -5.71 -2.03 -4.62
N GLY A 9 -6.83 -1.78 -3.93
CA GLY A 9 -8.08 -1.36 -4.55
C GLY A 9 -8.79 -2.48 -5.33
N LEU A 10 -8.71 -3.69 -4.83
CA LEU A 10 -9.39 -4.85 -5.39
C LEU A 10 -10.90 -4.78 -5.14
N THR A 11 -11.66 -4.97 -6.20
CA THR A 11 -13.13 -4.90 -6.17
C THR A 11 -13.80 -6.16 -6.70
N ARG A 12 -13.04 -7.04 -7.40
CA ARG A 12 -13.55 -8.24 -8.04
C ARG A 12 -12.73 -9.45 -7.62
N ALA A 13 -13.39 -10.57 -7.31
CA ALA A 13 -12.73 -11.79 -6.89
C ALA A 13 -11.75 -12.35 -7.93
N ILE A 14 -12.07 -12.20 -9.23
CA ILE A 14 -11.20 -12.66 -10.31
C ILE A 14 -9.87 -11.90 -10.35
N ASP A 15 -9.87 -10.62 -10.00
CA ASP A 15 -8.66 -9.80 -9.95
C ASP A 15 -7.78 -10.17 -8.74
N ALA A 16 -8.43 -10.43 -7.58
CA ALA A 16 -7.74 -10.89 -6.38
C ALA A 16 -7.12 -12.29 -6.59
N GLU A 17 -7.85 -13.18 -7.27
CA GLU A 17 -7.35 -14.51 -7.65
C GLU A 17 -6.13 -14.42 -8.55
N TYR A 18 -6.21 -13.58 -9.57
CA TYR A 18 -5.09 -13.40 -10.49
C TYR A 18 -3.86 -12.81 -9.81
N ALA A 19 -4.05 -11.78 -8.97
CA ALA A 19 -2.96 -11.15 -8.23
C ALA A 19 -2.26 -12.13 -7.26
N ASP A 20 -3.05 -12.92 -6.51
CA ASP A 20 -2.54 -13.97 -5.61
C ASP A 20 -1.74 -15.04 -6.38
N ALA A 21 -2.29 -15.53 -7.50
CA ALA A 21 -1.65 -16.52 -8.35
C ALA A 21 -0.38 -15.98 -9.02
N ALA A 22 -0.33 -14.69 -9.37
CA ALA A 22 0.84 -14.04 -9.95
C ALA A 22 1.95 -13.82 -8.91
N GLY A 23 1.65 -13.94 -7.62
CA GLY A 23 2.61 -13.86 -6.52
C GLY A 23 2.66 -12.52 -5.81
N ALA A 24 1.55 -11.78 -5.78
CA ALA A 24 1.39 -10.67 -4.86
C ALA A 24 1.45 -11.19 -3.41
N ALA A 25 2.22 -10.51 -2.55
CA ALA A 25 2.31 -10.84 -1.13
C ALA A 25 1.13 -10.27 -0.33
N TYR A 26 0.54 -9.16 -0.83
CA TYR A 26 -0.56 -8.46 -0.17
C TYR A 26 -1.68 -8.11 -1.16
N LEU A 27 -2.93 -8.23 -0.69
CA LEU A 27 -4.14 -7.88 -1.43
C LEU A 27 -4.93 -6.83 -0.65
N GLY A 28 -5.10 -5.64 -1.22
CA GLY A 28 -5.74 -4.49 -0.57
C GLY A 28 -7.19 -4.27 -1.01
N VAL A 29 -8.08 -4.08 -0.05
CA VAL A 29 -9.46 -3.61 -0.24
C VAL A 29 -9.66 -2.28 0.47
N ILE A 30 -10.51 -1.41 -0.06
CA ILE A 30 -10.65 -0.02 0.41
C ILE A 30 -12.00 0.17 1.08
N PHE A 31 -11.95 0.72 2.31
CA PHE A 31 -13.11 1.18 3.10
C PHE A 31 -13.14 2.71 3.25
N ALA A 32 -12.11 3.39 2.79
CA ALA A 32 -11.87 4.83 2.93
C ALA A 32 -12.67 5.73 1.96
N GLY A 33 -13.62 5.17 1.22
CA GLY A 33 -14.38 5.93 0.21
C GLY A 33 -13.83 5.81 -1.20
N GLY A 34 -14.53 6.49 -2.15
CA GLY A 34 -14.14 6.53 -3.55
C GLY A 34 -14.62 5.34 -4.39
N PRO A 35 -14.26 5.30 -5.69
CA PRO A 35 -14.82 4.34 -6.65
C PRO A 35 -14.39 2.88 -6.39
N ARG A 36 -13.35 2.68 -5.60
CA ARG A 36 -12.81 1.36 -5.24
C ARG A 36 -13.32 0.85 -3.89
N GLN A 37 -14.12 1.66 -3.17
CA GLN A 37 -14.69 1.24 -1.88
C GLN A 37 -15.60 0.02 -2.05
N ARG A 38 -15.54 -0.90 -1.07
CA ARG A 38 -16.43 -2.06 -1.00
C ARG A 38 -17.03 -2.22 0.39
N PRO A 39 -18.29 -2.64 0.48
CA PRO A 39 -18.88 -3.09 1.73
C PRO A 39 -18.12 -4.30 2.30
N PRO A 40 -18.08 -4.51 3.63
CA PRO A 40 -17.29 -5.58 4.25
C PRO A 40 -17.60 -6.99 3.72
N LEU A 41 -18.86 -7.33 3.47
CA LEU A 41 -19.23 -8.65 2.94
C LEU A 41 -18.76 -8.87 1.49
N GLU A 42 -18.77 -7.83 0.66
CA GLU A 42 -18.23 -7.90 -0.71
C GLU A 42 -16.70 -8.01 -0.68
N ALA A 43 -16.03 -7.25 0.19
CA ALA A 43 -14.59 -7.32 0.40
C ALA A 43 -14.17 -8.72 0.87
N ARG A 44 -14.91 -9.32 1.81
CA ARG A 44 -14.71 -10.70 2.24
C ARG A 44 -14.82 -11.68 1.06
N ALA A 45 -15.86 -11.55 0.23
CA ALA A 45 -16.04 -12.41 -0.94
C ALA A 45 -14.92 -12.23 -1.97
N THR A 46 -14.46 -10.99 -2.16
CA THR A 46 -13.33 -10.66 -3.06
C THR A 46 -12.03 -11.36 -2.64
N LEU A 47 -11.75 -11.41 -1.33
CA LEU A 47 -10.50 -11.96 -0.79
C LEU A 47 -10.59 -13.43 -0.34
N ALA A 48 -11.76 -14.07 -0.49
CA ALA A 48 -11.97 -15.43 -0.01
C ALA A 48 -11.02 -16.43 -0.67
N GLY A 49 -10.36 -17.28 0.15
CA GLY A 49 -9.48 -18.34 -0.30
C GLY A 49 -8.12 -17.88 -0.87
N ARG A 50 -7.76 -16.63 -0.72
CA ARG A 50 -6.44 -16.10 -1.15
C ARG A 50 -5.39 -16.40 -0.08
N ARG A 51 -4.13 -16.68 -0.52
CA ARG A 51 -2.98 -16.96 0.37
C ARG A 51 -2.25 -15.69 0.76
N ALA A 52 -2.24 -14.70 -0.13
CA ALA A 52 -1.66 -13.39 0.14
C ALA A 52 -2.33 -12.72 1.34
N ARG A 53 -1.58 -11.94 2.10
CA ARG A 53 -2.07 -11.22 3.28
C ARG A 53 -3.09 -10.15 2.88
N LYS A 54 -4.15 -10.04 3.66
CA LYS A 54 -5.30 -9.18 3.38
C LYS A 54 -5.16 -7.85 4.09
N VAL A 55 -5.12 -6.76 3.33
CA VAL A 55 -4.96 -5.40 3.83
C VAL A 55 -6.27 -4.63 3.67
N GLY A 56 -6.79 -4.08 4.76
CA GLY A 56 -7.91 -3.13 4.72
C GLY A 56 -7.40 -1.70 4.77
N VAL A 57 -7.83 -0.86 3.83
CA VAL A 57 -7.48 0.57 3.80
C VAL A 57 -8.60 1.39 4.40
N PHE A 58 -8.29 2.15 5.45
CA PHE A 58 -9.24 2.95 6.23
C PHE A 58 -8.82 4.42 6.27
N ALA A 59 -9.78 5.32 6.48
CA ALA A 59 -9.54 6.75 6.68
C ALA A 59 -10.09 7.19 8.04
N MET A 60 -11.35 7.61 8.11
CA MET A 60 -11.95 8.28 9.28
C MET A 60 -12.67 7.32 10.25
N GLN A 61 -12.68 6.01 9.99
CA GLN A 61 -13.35 5.03 10.84
C GLN A 61 -12.70 4.97 12.22
N SER A 62 -13.51 4.81 13.27
CA SER A 62 -13.04 4.56 14.64
C SER A 62 -12.35 3.19 14.77
N GLY A 63 -11.55 3.00 15.80
CA GLY A 63 -10.92 1.71 16.10
C GLY A 63 -11.93 0.56 16.23
N ALA A 64 -13.10 0.81 16.83
CA ALA A 64 -14.17 -0.19 16.96
C ALA A 64 -14.77 -0.57 15.60
N GLU A 65 -15.07 0.42 14.73
CA GLU A 65 -15.56 0.15 13.38
C GLU A 65 -14.53 -0.62 12.54
N ILE A 66 -13.24 -0.27 12.67
CA ILE A 66 -12.15 -0.99 12.00
C ILE A 66 -12.09 -2.44 12.50
N ALA A 67 -12.20 -2.67 13.81
CA ALA A 67 -12.18 -4.01 14.39
C ALA A 67 -13.34 -4.87 13.88
N ASP A 68 -14.56 -4.33 13.83
CA ASP A 68 -15.74 -5.02 13.32
C ASP A 68 -15.55 -5.39 11.83
N ILE A 69 -15.08 -4.46 11.01
CA ILE A 69 -14.83 -4.69 9.58
C ILE A 69 -13.71 -5.73 9.41
N ALA A 70 -12.63 -5.62 10.16
CA ALA A 70 -11.50 -6.52 10.09
C ALA A 70 -11.90 -7.96 10.44
N ALA A 71 -12.73 -8.14 11.47
CA ALA A 71 -13.27 -9.45 11.86
C ALA A 71 -14.18 -10.06 10.77
N VAL A 72 -15.07 -9.24 10.16
CA VAL A 72 -15.96 -9.70 9.08
C VAL A 72 -15.17 -10.14 7.85
N VAL A 73 -14.14 -9.38 7.47
CA VAL A 73 -13.35 -9.63 6.24
C VAL A 73 -12.27 -10.69 6.47
N GLY A 74 -11.78 -10.80 7.69
CA GLY A 74 -10.60 -11.60 8.04
C GLY A 74 -9.33 -10.92 7.56
N LEU A 75 -9.13 -9.65 7.94
CA LEU A 75 -7.93 -8.89 7.60
C LEU A 75 -6.73 -9.34 8.41
N ASP A 76 -5.55 -9.22 7.82
CA ASP A 76 -4.25 -9.43 8.47
C ASP A 76 -3.57 -8.11 8.84
N VAL A 77 -3.91 -7.03 8.11
CA VAL A 77 -3.28 -5.71 8.20
C VAL A 77 -4.32 -4.61 8.09
N VAL A 78 -4.19 -3.58 8.90
CA VAL A 78 -4.92 -2.32 8.82
C VAL A 78 -3.99 -1.24 8.28
N GLN A 79 -4.33 -0.66 7.14
CA GLN A 79 -3.64 0.51 6.59
C GLN A 79 -4.45 1.77 6.89
N LEU A 80 -3.88 2.67 7.68
CA LEU A 80 -4.46 3.98 8.01
C LEU A 80 -4.06 5.00 6.96
N HIS A 81 -5.00 5.37 6.10
CA HIS A 81 -4.81 6.30 4.99
C HIS A 81 -5.54 7.62 5.29
N ALA A 82 -5.11 8.30 6.34
CA ALA A 82 -5.70 9.54 6.81
C ALA A 82 -4.59 10.54 7.15
N ASP A 83 -4.86 11.82 6.89
CA ASP A 83 -3.91 12.91 7.18
C ASP A 83 -3.73 13.14 8.69
N ASP A 84 -4.58 12.54 9.52
CA ASP A 84 -4.59 12.59 11.00
C ASP A 84 -4.18 11.26 11.66
N ALA A 85 -3.50 10.38 10.94
CA ALA A 85 -2.98 9.14 11.49
C ALA A 85 -1.76 9.41 12.38
N ASP A 86 -1.98 10.08 13.52
CA ASP A 86 -0.97 10.30 14.55
C ASP A 86 -0.69 9.02 15.37
N ALA A 87 0.31 9.09 16.23
CA ALA A 87 0.72 8.01 17.11
C ALA A 87 -0.40 7.49 18.02
N ASP A 88 -1.24 8.39 18.56
CA ASP A 88 -2.36 8.01 19.42
C ASP A 88 -3.41 7.20 18.68
N ARG A 89 -3.72 7.57 17.44
CA ARG A 89 -4.62 6.83 16.59
C ARG A 89 -4.06 5.45 16.20
N ILE A 90 -2.77 5.37 15.87
CA ILE A 90 -2.10 4.09 15.57
C ILE A 90 -2.22 3.15 16.78
N ARG A 91 -1.89 3.62 17.98
CA ARG A 91 -2.01 2.85 19.23
C ARG A 91 -3.45 2.43 19.52
N ALA A 92 -4.42 3.33 19.34
CA ALA A 92 -5.84 3.03 19.58
C ALA A 92 -6.38 1.96 18.62
N VAL A 93 -6.04 2.03 17.34
CA VAL A 93 -6.46 1.02 16.34
C VAL A 93 -5.76 -0.32 16.62
N ARG A 94 -4.48 -0.31 16.95
CA ARG A 94 -3.75 -1.53 17.36
C ARG A 94 -4.41 -2.19 18.56
N ALA A 95 -4.74 -1.43 19.59
CA ALA A 95 -5.40 -1.96 20.79
C ALA A 95 -6.79 -2.54 20.49
N ALA A 96 -7.53 -1.95 19.55
CA ALA A 96 -8.87 -2.41 19.17
C ALA A 96 -8.84 -3.65 18.28
N THR A 97 -7.84 -3.82 17.42
CA THR A 97 -7.81 -4.86 16.38
C THR A 97 -6.85 -6.01 16.71
N GLY A 98 -5.74 -5.73 17.38
CA GLY A 98 -4.62 -6.66 17.56
C GLY A 98 -3.89 -7.01 16.25
N LEU A 99 -4.13 -6.27 15.16
CA LEU A 99 -3.56 -6.51 13.85
C LEU A 99 -2.30 -5.67 13.62
N GLU A 100 -1.57 -6.00 12.57
CA GLU A 100 -0.48 -5.19 12.03
C GLU A 100 -1.03 -3.88 11.48
N ILE A 101 -0.40 -2.75 11.86
CA ILE A 101 -0.84 -1.40 11.45
C ILE A 101 0.20 -0.79 10.53
N TRP A 102 -0.24 -0.36 9.37
CA TRP A 102 0.53 0.47 8.44
C TRP A 102 0.02 1.90 8.48
N SER A 103 0.91 2.85 8.73
CA SER A 103 0.58 4.28 8.63
C SER A 103 0.96 4.82 7.26
N VAL A 104 0.22 5.82 6.77
CA VAL A 104 0.46 6.44 5.47
C VAL A 104 0.90 7.87 5.65
N VAL A 105 2.04 8.23 5.06
CA VAL A 105 2.46 9.61 4.86
C VAL A 105 2.44 9.95 3.38
N ARG A 106 2.09 11.19 3.05
CA ARG A 106 2.05 11.68 1.67
C ARG A 106 3.17 12.67 1.43
N THR A 107 3.78 12.56 0.25
CA THR A 107 4.74 13.56 -0.21
C THR A 107 4.53 13.86 -1.68
N ALA A 108 4.73 15.12 -2.06
CA ALA A 108 4.63 15.61 -3.42
C ALA A 108 5.97 16.01 -4.01
N ASP A 109 6.93 16.31 -3.16
CA ASP A 109 8.28 16.80 -3.49
C ASP A 109 9.41 15.85 -3.06
N GLY A 110 9.04 14.72 -2.42
CA GLY A 110 9.98 13.73 -1.90
C GLY A 110 10.43 13.99 -0.46
N LEU A 111 10.03 15.12 0.14
CA LEU A 111 10.35 15.39 1.54
C LEU A 111 9.33 14.71 2.47
N LEU A 112 9.82 14.10 3.52
CA LEU A 112 8.94 13.50 4.54
C LEU A 112 8.44 14.58 5.51
N PRO A 113 7.18 14.50 5.97
CA PRO A 113 6.66 15.38 7.01
C PRO A 113 7.36 15.08 8.35
N GLU A 114 7.41 16.08 9.26
CA GLU A 114 8.00 15.93 10.59
C GLU A 114 7.39 14.78 11.42
N SER A 115 6.11 14.44 11.16
CA SER A 115 5.43 13.34 11.82
C SER A 115 5.82 11.95 11.32
N ALA A 116 6.62 11.84 10.25
CA ALA A 116 6.94 10.55 9.63
C ALA A 116 7.72 9.62 10.57
N GLU A 117 8.67 10.17 11.33
CA GLU A 117 9.47 9.40 12.29
C GLU A 117 8.59 8.81 13.40
N GLU A 118 7.78 9.64 14.05
CA GLU A 118 6.86 9.21 15.12
C GLU A 118 5.86 8.16 14.60
N GLN A 119 5.34 8.33 13.39
CA GLN A 119 4.46 7.33 12.78
C GLN A 119 5.19 6.02 12.46
N ALA A 120 6.45 6.09 12.02
CA ALA A 120 7.27 4.90 11.73
C ALA A 120 7.64 4.12 13.00
N GLU A 121 7.86 4.80 14.11
CA GLU A 121 8.11 4.17 15.43
C GLU A 121 6.88 3.42 15.95
N GLU A 122 5.69 3.99 15.76
CA GLU A 122 4.45 3.42 16.31
C GLU A 122 3.79 2.40 15.36
N ALA A 123 3.98 2.50 14.05
CA ALA A 123 3.41 1.56 13.08
C ALA A 123 4.35 0.38 12.83
N ASP A 124 3.81 -0.71 12.28
CA ASP A 124 4.60 -1.88 11.85
C ASP A 124 5.24 -1.66 10.47
N ALA A 125 4.72 -0.68 9.72
CA ALA A 125 5.31 -0.19 8.47
C ALA A 125 4.82 1.22 8.15
N LEU A 126 5.67 2.01 7.49
CA LEU A 126 5.34 3.33 6.97
C LEU A 126 5.15 3.25 5.45
N LEU A 127 3.95 3.56 4.97
CA LEU A 127 3.66 3.65 3.56
C LEU A 127 3.82 5.09 3.10
N ILE A 128 4.72 5.30 2.14
CA ILE A 128 4.95 6.60 1.51
C ILE A 128 4.11 6.66 0.23
N ASP A 129 3.06 7.49 0.22
CA ASP A 129 2.26 7.76 -0.97
C ASP A 129 2.86 8.97 -1.72
N ALA A 130 3.70 8.65 -2.67
CA ALA A 130 4.48 9.59 -3.47
C ALA A 130 3.64 10.11 -4.65
N CYS A 131 2.57 10.86 -4.38
CA CYS A 131 1.66 11.41 -5.38
C CYS A 131 1.61 12.94 -5.30
N ALA A 132 1.73 13.61 -6.45
CA ALA A 132 1.53 15.05 -6.53
C ALA A 132 0.09 15.44 -6.14
N PRO A 133 -0.13 16.57 -5.42
CA PRO A 133 -1.44 17.02 -5.00
C PRO A 133 -2.41 17.16 -6.17
N GLY A 134 -3.64 16.64 -6.01
CA GLY A 134 -4.70 16.79 -7.01
C GLY A 134 -4.66 15.83 -8.19
N GLN A 135 -3.75 14.87 -8.22
CA GLN A 135 -3.70 13.84 -9.25
C GLN A 135 -4.21 12.50 -8.74
N LEU A 136 -5.30 12.04 -9.31
CA LEU A 136 -5.70 10.64 -9.27
C LEU A 136 -4.63 9.86 -10.04
N GLY A 137 -3.99 8.88 -9.41
CA GLY A 137 -2.85 8.14 -9.94
C GLY A 137 -2.99 7.73 -11.41
N GLY A 138 -1.88 7.72 -12.12
CA GLY A 138 -1.80 7.40 -13.55
C GLY A 138 -1.36 8.53 -14.46
N SER A 139 -1.04 9.72 -13.93
CA SER A 139 -0.58 10.89 -14.71
C SER A 139 0.88 10.81 -15.17
N GLY A 140 1.65 9.82 -14.70
CA GLY A 140 3.08 9.68 -15.02
C GLY A 140 3.99 10.75 -14.41
N ILE A 141 3.46 11.63 -13.56
CA ILE A 141 4.29 12.56 -12.79
C ILE A 141 4.64 11.85 -11.49
N THR A 142 5.89 11.50 -11.37
CA THR A 142 6.48 10.89 -10.17
C THR A 142 7.11 11.97 -9.31
N VAL A 143 7.10 11.78 -7.99
CA VAL A 143 7.97 12.54 -7.08
C VAL A 143 9.43 12.28 -7.44
N PRO A 144 10.35 13.21 -7.12
CA PRO A 144 11.78 12.96 -7.28
C PRO A 144 12.21 11.87 -6.30
N TRP A 145 12.26 10.63 -6.74
CA TRP A 145 12.61 9.48 -5.89
C TRP A 145 13.99 9.58 -5.27
N GLY A 146 14.94 10.28 -5.91
CA GLY A 146 16.24 10.57 -5.32
C GLY A 146 16.13 11.42 -4.05
N VAL A 147 15.27 12.47 -4.08
CA VAL A 147 15.01 13.30 -2.89
C VAL A 147 14.32 12.48 -1.79
N LEU A 148 13.37 11.61 -2.18
CA LEU A 148 12.71 10.73 -1.21
C LEU A 148 13.70 9.73 -0.59
N GLY A 149 14.60 9.14 -1.37
CA GLY A 149 15.66 8.26 -0.86
C GLY A 149 16.54 8.98 0.16
N GLU A 150 17.04 10.17 -0.17
CA GLU A 150 17.84 11.00 0.75
C GLU A 150 17.06 11.36 2.03
N SER A 151 15.75 11.65 1.91
CA SER A 151 14.89 11.94 3.06
C SER A 151 14.72 10.73 3.99
N LEU A 152 14.60 9.52 3.41
CA LEU A 152 14.50 8.27 4.16
C LEU A 152 15.83 7.87 4.82
N ASP A 153 16.96 8.14 4.18
CA ASP A 153 18.30 7.93 4.76
C ASP A 153 18.52 8.76 6.02
N GLY A 154 17.77 9.86 6.18
CA GLY A 154 17.79 10.70 7.39
C GLY A 154 16.98 10.13 8.56
N MET A 155 16.13 9.14 8.34
CA MET A 155 15.35 8.46 9.39
C MET A 155 16.19 7.44 10.15
N GLU A 156 15.76 7.06 11.36
CA GLU A 156 16.39 5.97 12.09
C GLU A 156 16.31 4.65 11.30
N ALA A 157 17.39 3.86 11.37
CA ALA A 157 17.46 2.61 10.62
C ALA A 157 16.49 1.55 11.21
N GLY A 158 15.89 0.77 10.32
CA GLY A 158 15.09 -0.39 10.71
C GLY A 158 13.60 -0.29 10.47
N HIS A 159 13.11 0.88 10.05
CA HIS A 159 11.70 1.02 9.67
C HIS A 159 11.37 0.25 8.39
N ARG A 160 10.20 -0.38 8.38
CA ARG A 160 9.69 -1.10 7.21
C ARG A 160 9.01 -0.11 6.28
N ILE A 161 9.64 0.21 5.16
CA ILE A 161 9.14 1.20 4.19
C ILE A 161 8.35 0.50 3.08
N ILE A 162 7.19 1.06 2.78
CA ILE A 162 6.32 0.69 1.65
C ILE A 162 6.24 1.88 0.72
N LEU A 163 6.57 1.69 -0.55
CA LEU A 163 6.46 2.75 -1.56
C LEU A 163 5.17 2.60 -2.35
N ALA A 164 4.40 3.68 -2.41
CA ALA A 164 3.19 3.83 -3.20
C ALA A 164 3.20 5.14 -3.98
N GLY A 165 2.17 5.37 -4.79
CA GLY A 165 2.01 6.61 -5.55
C GLY A 165 2.54 6.52 -6.98
N GLY A 166 1.63 6.48 -7.97
CA GLY A 166 1.97 6.54 -9.38
C GLY A 166 2.83 5.40 -9.96
N LEU A 167 3.03 4.32 -9.22
CA LEU A 167 3.85 3.19 -9.67
C LEU A 167 3.19 2.44 -10.84
N THR A 168 4.01 2.05 -11.82
CA THR A 168 3.67 1.25 -12.99
C THR A 168 4.80 0.24 -13.28
N ALA A 169 4.59 -0.68 -14.22
CA ALA A 169 5.64 -1.62 -14.62
C ALA A 169 6.87 -0.93 -15.23
N GLU A 170 6.66 0.25 -15.83
CA GLU A 170 7.70 1.02 -16.54
C GLU A 170 8.62 1.78 -15.57
N ASN A 171 8.12 2.15 -14.36
CA ASN A 171 8.85 3.02 -13.45
C ASN A 171 9.25 2.37 -12.12
N VAL A 172 8.66 1.22 -11.76
CA VAL A 172 8.86 0.61 -10.44
C VAL A 172 10.30 0.18 -10.17
N ALA A 173 11.03 -0.28 -11.20
CA ALA A 173 12.43 -0.68 -11.03
C ALA A 173 13.33 0.53 -10.67
N GLU A 174 13.11 1.66 -11.33
CA GLU A 174 13.80 2.91 -11.01
C GLU A 174 13.45 3.39 -9.58
N ALA A 175 12.16 3.40 -9.22
CA ALA A 175 11.70 3.76 -7.89
C ALA A 175 12.36 2.90 -6.79
N ILE A 176 12.43 1.59 -6.99
CA ILE A 176 13.10 0.65 -6.07
C ILE A 176 14.59 0.98 -5.94
N SER A 177 15.28 1.35 -7.02
CA SER A 177 16.71 1.64 -6.98
C SER A 177 17.07 2.87 -6.14
N TYR A 178 16.17 3.86 -6.06
CA TYR A 178 16.36 5.06 -5.25
C TYR A 178 15.90 4.92 -3.80
N VAL A 179 14.75 4.24 -3.60
CA VAL A 179 14.05 4.23 -2.30
C VAL A 179 14.38 2.98 -1.48
N SER A 180 14.80 1.90 -2.12
CA SER A 180 15.07 0.60 -1.49
C SER A 180 13.93 0.11 -0.57
N PRO A 181 12.65 0.17 -0.99
CA PRO A 181 11.53 -0.19 -0.13
C PRO A 181 11.47 -1.71 0.09
N MET A 182 10.86 -2.14 1.21
CA MET A 182 10.59 -3.56 1.43
C MET A 182 9.34 -4.05 0.66
N ILE A 183 8.38 -3.14 0.42
CA ILE A 183 7.15 -3.43 -0.30
C ILE A 183 6.88 -2.31 -1.30
N VAL A 184 6.37 -2.65 -2.49
CA VAL A 184 5.78 -1.70 -3.43
C VAL A 184 4.28 -1.92 -3.52
N ASP A 185 3.50 -0.82 -3.41
CA ASP A 185 2.04 -0.85 -3.46
C ASP A 185 1.53 -0.18 -4.74
N VAL A 186 0.77 -0.92 -5.52
CA VAL A 186 0.20 -0.42 -6.78
C VAL A 186 -1.32 -0.56 -6.80
N SER A 187 -2.00 0.49 -7.25
CA SER A 187 -3.46 0.48 -7.46
C SER A 187 -3.82 0.81 -8.91
N SER A 188 -3.86 2.10 -9.28
CA SER A 188 -4.28 2.56 -10.61
C SER A 188 -3.32 2.17 -11.73
N GLY A 189 -2.02 2.03 -11.46
CA GLY A 189 -1.02 1.64 -12.45
C GLY A 189 -1.25 0.27 -13.09
N VAL A 190 -2.05 -0.58 -12.45
CA VAL A 190 -2.43 -1.90 -12.96
C VAL A 190 -3.93 -2.02 -13.26
N GLU A 191 -4.62 -0.90 -13.54
CA GLU A 191 -6.04 -0.87 -13.86
C GLU A 191 -6.30 -0.54 -15.33
N SER A 192 -7.38 -1.12 -15.87
CA SER A 192 -7.98 -0.74 -17.14
C SER A 192 -9.07 0.33 -16.98
N ALA A 193 -9.73 0.33 -15.82
CA ALA A 193 -10.68 1.34 -15.36
C ALA A 193 -10.68 1.33 -13.83
N ALA A 194 -11.16 2.39 -13.18
CA ALA A 194 -11.19 2.50 -11.72
C ALA A 194 -11.86 1.27 -11.07
N GLY A 195 -11.10 0.55 -10.25
CA GLY A 195 -11.54 -0.69 -9.60
C GLY A 195 -11.54 -1.94 -10.50
N VAL A 196 -11.12 -1.85 -11.74
CA VAL A 196 -11.01 -2.99 -12.68
C VAL A 196 -9.55 -3.22 -13.02
N LYS A 197 -8.95 -4.30 -12.47
CA LYS A 197 -7.54 -4.60 -12.74
C LYS A 197 -7.36 -5.19 -14.13
N ASP A 198 -6.24 -4.82 -14.77
CA ASP A 198 -5.73 -5.42 -15.99
C ASP A 198 -4.71 -6.51 -15.61
N HIS A 199 -5.02 -7.75 -15.93
CA HIS A 199 -4.19 -8.89 -15.57
C HIS A 199 -2.81 -8.87 -16.25
N ALA A 200 -2.72 -8.32 -17.47
CA ALA A 200 -1.44 -8.19 -18.16
C ALA A 200 -0.56 -7.14 -17.46
N ARG A 201 -1.15 -6.03 -17.00
CA ARG A 201 -0.44 -5.00 -16.22
C ARG A 201 -0.01 -5.52 -14.84
N ILE A 202 -0.86 -6.30 -14.12
CA ILE A 202 -0.43 -6.95 -12.86
C ILE A 202 0.79 -7.82 -13.11
N ARG A 203 0.77 -8.68 -14.13
CA ARG A 203 1.88 -9.56 -14.46
C ARG A 203 3.14 -8.78 -14.81
N ALA A 204 3.03 -7.74 -15.63
CA ALA A 204 4.16 -6.90 -16.02
C ALA A 204 4.78 -6.19 -14.80
N PHE A 205 3.95 -5.65 -13.89
CA PHE A 205 4.40 -4.99 -12.67
C PHE A 205 5.17 -5.96 -11.76
N ILE A 206 4.61 -7.14 -11.47
CA ILE A 206 5.27 -8.15 -10.63
C ILE A 206 6.57 -8.63 -11.27
N ALA A 207 6.60 -8.80 -12.60
CA ALA A 207 7.81 -9.19 -13.32
C ALA A 207 8.90 -8.10 -13.23
N ALA A 208 8.53 -6.82 -13.36
CA ALA A 208 9.46 -5.69 -13.23
C ALA A 208 10.06 -5.62 -11.81
N VAL A 209 9.25 -5.85 -10.76
CA VAL A 209 9.75 -5.88 -9.37
C VAL A 209 10.70 -7.06 -9.16
N ARG A 210 10.37 -8.26 -9.65
CA ARG A 210 11.24 -9.43 -9.50
C ARG A 210 12.59 -9.25 -10.18
N ALA A 211 12.62 -8.61 -11.34
CA ALA A 211 13.85 -8.35 -12.07
C ALA A 211 14.85 -7.46 -11.30
N THR A 212 14.39 -6.65 -10.35
CA THR A 212 15.29 -5.84 -9.52
C THR A 212 16.08 -6.67 -8.51
N SER A 213 15.54 -7.81 -8.07
CA SER A 213 16.22 -8.71 -7.13
C SER A 213 17.37 -9.47 -7.77
N ASP A 214 17.27 -9.77 -9.09
CA ASP A 214 18.29 -10.51 -9.84
C ASP A 214 19.54 -9.64 -10.14
N LEU A 215 19.43 -8.31 -10.00
CA LEU A 215 20.53 -7.37 -10.22
C LEU A 215 21.35 -7.09 -8.94
N SER A 216 20.93 -7.63 -7.81
CA SER A 216 21.55 -7.37 -6.49
C SER A 216 22.41 -8.53 -6.00
N GLU A 217 22.58 -9.61 -6.81
CA GLU A 217 23.51 -10.73 -6.60
C GLU A 217 24.77 -10.56 -7.46
#